data_ffa5291e8c18c9bdfc7b663c14260fcc
#
_entry.id   ffa5291e8c18c9bdfc7b663c14260fcc
#
_cell.length_a   1.000
_cell.length_b   1.000
_cell.length_c   1.000
_cell.angle_alpha   90.00
_cell.angle_beta   90.00
_cell.angle_gamma   90.00
#
_symmetry.space_group_name_H-M   'P 1'
#
loop_
_entity.id
_entity.type
_entity.pdbx_description
1 polymer ?
#
loop_
_entity_poly.entity_id
_entity_poly.type
_entity_poly.pdbx_seq_one_letter_code
_entity_poly.pdbx_strand_id
1 'polypeptide(L)'
;ALALPGGNIIIFEGLLKLADSPEELAGVLAHEAQHIFLKHSTQGILRNFASGVLLALVMGDANAVMDGLVSIAGQINTLGFSRKMELEADRKGMELMLHAKINPQGMLSIFEKLMKEELRLEVSKNSSSTKKNSRKIFSYLSTHPSAQSRLKILDNQIKENSKKFWIP
;
A
#
# COMPACT_ATOMS: atom_id res chain seq x y z
N ALA A 1 -5.01 -5.01 -3.13
CA ALA A 1 -6.04 -3.98 -2.92
C ALA A 1 -5.54 -2.63 -3.40
N LEU A 2 -6.38 -1.65 -3.44
CA LEU A 2 -6.02 -0.27 -3.78
C LEU A 2 -7.03 0.69 -3.17
N ALA A 3 -6.57 1.58 -2.33
CA ALA A 3 -7.37 2.67 -1.77
C ALA A 3 -7.40 3.86 -2.74
N LEU A 4 -8.61 4.28 -3.12
CA LEU A 4 -8.84 5.42 -4.00
C LEU A 4 -9.32 6.64 -3.22
N PRO A 5 -9.05 7.85 -3.71
CA PRO A 5 -9.70 9.07 -3.21
C PRO A 5 -11.23 8.90 -3.22
N GLY A 6 -11.90 9.41 -2.19
CA GLY A 6 -13.36 9.25 -2.05
C GLY A 6 -13.81 8.04 -1.23
N GLY A 7 -12.86 7.26 -0.67
CA GLY A 7 -13.18 6.21 0.29
C GLY A 7 -13.47 4.82 -0.32
N ASN A 8 -13.16 4.63 -1.59
CA ASN A 8 -13.36 3.35 -2.27
C ASN A 8 -12.11 2.48 -2.15
N ILE A 9 -12.31 1.18 -1.89
CA ILE A 9 -11.24 0.18 -1.90
C ILE A 9 -11.54 -0.84 -3.01
N ILE A 10 -10.60 -1.01 -3.92
CA ILE A 10 -10.66 -2.07 -4.94
C ILE A 10 -9.91 -3.28 -4.40
N ILE A 11 -10.56 -4.43 -4.40
CA ILE A 11 -9.95 -5.72 -4.03
C ILE A 11 -9.72 -6.53 -5.30
N PHE A 12 -8.48 -6.91 -5.54
CA PHE A 12 -8.14 -7.74 -6.69
C PHE A 12 -8.34 -9.22 -6.38
N GLU A 13 -8.85 -9.96 -7.34
CA GLU A 13 -9.07 -11.41 -7.25
C GLU A 13 -7.82 -12.17 -6.78
N GLY A 14 -6.62 -11.74 -7.22
CA GLY A 14 -5.35 -12.35 -6.81
C GLY A 14 -5.10 -12.25 -5.30
N LEU A 15 -5.52 -11.16 -4.65
CA LEU A 15 -5.44 -11.03 -3.20
C LEU A 15 -6.41 -11.98 -2.50
N LEU A 16 -7.65 -12.11 -3.00
CA LEU A 16 -8.63 -13.04 -2.44
C LEU A 16 -8.18 -14.50 -2.53
N LYS A 17 -7.44 -14.84 -3.59
CA LYS A 17 -6.86 -16.18 -3.75
C LYS A 17 -5.62 -16.43 -2.91
N LEU A 18 -4.91 -15.37 -2.52
CA LEU A 18 -3.71 -15.44 -1.69
C LEU A 18 -4.03 -15.53 -0.20
N ALA A 19 -5.13 -14.91 0.22
CA ALA A 19 -5.58 -14.90 1.60
C ALA A 19 -6.18 -16.27 1.98
N ASP A 20 -5.63 -16.91 3.02
CA ASP A 20 -6.08 -18.20 3.53
C ASP A 20 -7.08 -18.03 4.69
N SER A 21 -7.23 -16.83 5.24
CA SER A 21 -8.14 -16.55 6.35
C SER A 21 -8.80 -15.17 6.24
N PRO A 22 -9.96 -14.98 6.91
CA PRO A 22 -10.60 -13.65 7.00
C PRO A 22 -9.71 -12.60 7.66
N GLU A 23 -8.87 -12.99 8.64
CA GLU A 23 -7.95 -12.10 9.35
C GLU A 23 -6.86 -11.57 8.41
N GLU A 24 -6.39 -12.38 7.48
CA GLU A 24 -5.45 -11.95 6.45
C GLU A 24 -6.05 -10.90 5.52
N LEU A 25 -7.28 -11.13 5.07
CA LEU A 25 -7.99 -10.14 4.26
C LEU A 25 -8.28 -8.87 5.07
N ALA A 26 -8.72 -9.01 6.32
CA ALA A 26 -8.96 -7.89 7.22
C ALA A 26 -7.68 -7.05 7.44
N GLY A 27 -6.50 -7.69 7.51
CA GLY A 27 -5.20 -7.01 7.61
C GLY A 27 -4.94 -6.08 6.44
N VAL A 28 -5.14 -6.55 5.21
CA VAL A 28 -4.99 -5.70 4.02
C VAL A 28 -6.04 -4.59 4.01
N LEU A 29 -7.31 -4.90 4.31
CA LEU A 29 -8.37 -3.90 4.33
C LEU A 29 -8.14 -2.84 5.41
N ALA A 30 -7.63 -3.22 6.57
CA ALA A 30 -7.26 -2.29 7.64
C ALA A 30 -6.15 -1.34 7.20
N HIS A 31 -5.12 -1.84 6.49
CA HIS A 31 -4.06 -1.04 5.90
C HIS A 31 -4.59 -0.06 4.85
N GLU A 32 -5.39 -0.52 3.89
CA GLU A 32 -5.99 0.32 2.85
C GLU A 32 -6.90 1.41 3.43
N ALA A 33 -7.69 1.06 4.45
CA ALA A 33 -8.54 2.01 5.15
C ALA A 33 -7.72 3.16 5.77
N GLN A 34 -6.49 2.89 6.27
CA GLN A 34 -5.64 3.96 6.79
C GLN A 34 -5.16 4.91 5.69
N HIS A 35 -4.89 4.42 4.48
CA HIS A 35 -4.56 5.31 3.36
C HIS A 35 -5.71 6.28 3.05
N ILE A 36 -6.96 5.86 3.23
CA ILE A 36 -8.14 6.70 3.08
C ILE A 36 -8.27 7.69 4.25
N PHE A 37 -8.26 7.20 5.50
CA PHE A 37 -8.45 8.03 6.70
C PHE A 37 -7.37 9.09 6.85
N LEU A 38 -6.14 8.75 6.53
CA LEU A 38 -4.98 9.64 6.58
C LEU A 38 -4.82 10.46 5.29
N LYS A 39 -5.69 10.25 4.29
CA LYS A 39 -5.65 10.96 2.99
C LYS A 39 -4.30 10.85 2.29
N HIS A 40 -3.62 9.72 2.39
CA HIS A 40 -2.27 9.53 1.83
C HIS A 40 -2.24 9.75 0.31
N SER A 41 -3.26 9.27 -0.43
CA SER A 41 -3.38 9.51 -1.88
C SER A 41 -3.48 11.00 -2.19
N THR A 42 -4.30 11.75 -1.44
CA THR A 42 -4.45 13.21 -1.61
C THR A 42 -3.15 13.95 -1.28
N GLN A 43 -2.47 13.54 -0.21
CA GLN A 43 -1.16 14.12 0.16
C GLN A 43 -0.10 13.86 -0.92
N GLY A 44 -0.08 12.66 -1.52
CA GLY A 44 0.81 12.31 -2.62
C GLY A 44 0.58 13.20 -3.84
N ILE A 45 -0.68 13.34 -4.25
CA ILE A 45 -1.08 14.20 -5.38
C ILE A 45 -0.66 15.64 -5.11
N LEU A 46 -0.99 16.19 -3.94
CA LEU A 46 -0.66 17.58 -3.59
C LEU A 46 0.85 17.83 -3.57
N ARG A 47 1.63 16.89 -3.05
CA ARG A 47 3.09 16.98 -3.02
C ARG A 47 3.68 17.02 -4.41
N ASN A 48 3.23 16.14 -5.31
CA ASN A 48 3.71 16.10 -6.68
C ASN A 48 3.33 17.35 -7.46
N PHE A 49 2.10 17.84 -7.25
CA PHE A 49 1.65 19.12 -7.81
C PHE A 49 2.54 20.29 -7.34
N ALA A 50 2.75 20.43 -6.03
CA ALA A 50 3.58 21.48 -5.47
C ALA A 50 5.03 21.44 -6.01
N SER A 51 5.60 20.23 -6.17
CA SER A 51 6.94 20.05 -6.75
C SER A 51 6.97 20.44 -8.22
N GLY A 52 5.94 20.11 -8.99
CA GLY A 52 5.82 20.48 -10.40
C GLY A 52 5.70 22.01 -10.58
N VAL A 53 4.85 22.65 -9.78
CA VAL A 53 4.71 24.12 -9.79
C VAL A 53 6.01 24.81 -9.43
N LEU A 54 6.69 24.35 -8.39
CA LEU A 54 7.97 24.91 -7.97
C LEU A 54 9.01 24.81 -9.08
N LEU A 55 9.11 23.65 -9.74
CA LEU A 55 10.03 23.44 -10.85
C LEU A 55 9.71 24.38 -12.02
N ALA A 56 8.44 24.49 -12.41
CA ALA A 56 7.99 25.39 -13.48
C ALA A 56 8.31 26.85 -13.20
N LEU A 57 8.16 27.30 -11.95
CA LEU A 57 8.54 28.67 -11.52
C LEU A 57 10.04 28.90 -11.63
N VAL A 58 10.87 27.90 -11.24
CA VAL A 58 12.32 28.00 -11.33
C VAL A 58 12.79 28.01 -12.79
N MET A 59 12.11 27.25 -13.67
CA MET A 59 12.42 27.19 -15.11
C MET A 59 11.84 28.37 -15.91
N GLY A 60 10.96 29.17 -15.32
CA GLY A 60 10.28 30.30 -16.00
C GLY A 60 9.22 29.87 -17.01
N ASP A 61 8.75 28.64 -16.95
CA ASP A 61 7.79 28.07 -17.90
C ASP A 61 6.38 27.93 -17.28
N ALA A 62 5.52 28.92 -17.54
CA ALA A 62 4.14 28.91 -17.07
C ALA A 62 3.29 27.79 -17.71
N ASN A 63 3.61 27.32 -18.91
CA ASN A 63 2.88 26.25 -19.59
C ASN A 63 3.17 24.89 -18.92
N ALA A 64 4.37 24.68 -18.40
CA ALA A 64 4.74 23.47 -17.67
C ALA A 64 3.86 23.25 -16.41
N VAL A 65 3.28 24.32 -15.84
CA VAL A 65 2.31 24.19 -14.73
C VAL A 65 1.02 23.53 -15.19
N MET A 66 0.50 23.93 -16.37
CA MET A 66 -0.73 23.38 -16.94
C MET A 66 -0.53 21.95 -17.41
N ASP A 67 0.59 21.63 -18.05
CA ASP A 67 0.95 20.29 -18.49
C ASP A 67 1.15 19.35 -17.29
N GLY A 68 1.70 19.87 -16.19
CA GLY A 68 1.81 19.17 -14.92
C GLY A 68 0.44 18.79 -14.33
N LEU A 69 -0.56 19.66 -14.38
CA LEU A 69 -1.92 19.38 -13.92
C LEU A 69 -2.57 18.24 -14.71
N VAL A 70 -2.44 18.24 -16.02
CA VAL A 70 -2.97 17.19 -16.91
C VAL A 70 -2.27 15.86 -16.64
N SER A 71 -0.94 15.89 -16.46
CA SER A 71 -0.12 14.70 -16.17
C SER A 71 -0.51 14.04 -14.84
N ILE A 72 -0.81 14.82 -13.80
CA ILE A 72 -1.19 14.29 -12.48
C ILE A 72 -2.50 13.49 -12.55
N ALA A 73 -3.47 13.97 -13.32
CA ALA A 73 -4.73 13.25 -13.50
C ALA A 73 -4.54 11.85 -14.11
N GLY A 74 -3.52 11.67 -14.97
CA GLY A 74 -3.16 10.37 -15.54
C GLY A 74 -2.32 9.48 -14.64
N GLN A 75 -1.65 10.04 -13.63
CA GLN A 75 -0.68 9.32 -12.80
C GLN A 75 -1.22 8.82 -11.45
N ILE A 76 -2.49 9.06 -11.12
CA ILE A 76 -3.09 8.69 -9.82
C ILE A 76 -2.85 7.20 -9.49
N ASN A 77 -2.82 6.33 -10.48
CA ASN A 77 -2.61 4.89 -10.31
C ASN A 77 -1.13 4.47 -10.20
N THR A 78 -0.18 5.38 -10.38
CA THR A 78 1.26 5.09 -10.38
C THR A 78 2.00 5.70 -9.19
N LEU A 79 1.31 6.48 -8.35
CA LEU A 79 1.88 7.11 -7.17
C LEU A 79 2.03 6.10 -6.05
N GLY A 80 3.22 5.54 -5.91
CA GLY A 80 3.58 4.75 -4.74
C GLY A 80 3.56 5.62 -3.46
N PHE A 81 3.18 5.02 -2.35
CA PHE A 81 3.21 5.69 -1.06
C PHE A 81 4.65 5.78 -0.52
N SER A 82 4.93 6.86 0.20
CA SER A 82 6.24 6.99 0.84
C SER A 82 6.38 5.94 1.95
N ARG A 83 7.63 5.53 2.25
CA ARG A 83 7.91 4.59 3.36
C ARG A 83 7.29 5.06 4.68
N LYS A 84 7.25 6.36 4.94
CA LYS A 84 6.62 6.92 6.14
C LYS A 84 5.11 6.67 6.16
N MET A 85 4.43 6.89 5.03
CA MET A 85 2.99 6.64 4.88
C MET A 85 2.67 5.16 5.06
N GLU A 86 3.51 4.28 4.50
CA GLU A 86 3.35 2.84 4.65
C GLU A 86 3.48 2.38 6.12
N LEU A 87 4.51 2.84 6.83
CA LEU A 87 4.70 2.54 8.25
C LEU A 87 3.55 3.09 9.12
N GLU A 88 3.01 4.25 8.77
CA GLU A 88 1.87 4.82 9.47
C GLU A 88 0.60 4.01 9.20
N ALA A 89 0.37 3.59 7.95
CA ALA A 89 -0.76 2.73 7.58
C ALA A 89 -0.66 1.35 8.25
N ASP A 90 0.53 0.74 8.30
CA ASP A 90 0.77 -0.52 8.99
C ASP A 90 0.41 -0.42 10.47
N ARG A 91 0.99 0.57 11.17
CA ARG A 91 0.76 0.75 12.61
C ARG A 91 -0.71 0.99 12.93
N LYS A 92 -1.34 1.93 12.24
CA LYS A 92 -2.74 2.27 12.49
C LYS A 92 -3.72 1.20 12.01
N GLY A 93 -3.37 0.47 10.95
CA GLY A 93 -4.14 -0.68 10.48
C GLY A 93 -4.11 -1.81 11.51
N MET A 94 -2.94 -2.10 12.10
CA MET A 94 -2.82 -3.05 13.20
C MET A 94 -3.66 -2.60 14.43
N GLU A 95 -3.56 -1.33 14.81
CA GLU A 95 -4.37 -0.76 15.91
C GLU A 95 -5.87 -0.92 15.63
N LEU A 96 -6.31 -0.70 14.40
CA LEU A 96 -7.71 -0.88 13.98
C LEU A 96 -8.15 -2.35 14.13
N MET A 97 -7.31 -3.32 13.72
CA MET A 97 -7.62 -4.75 13.91
C MET A 97 -7.76 -5.09 15.40
N LEU A 98 -6.86 -4.61 16.25
CA LEU A 98 -6.92 -4.81 17.69
C LEU A 98 -8.21 -4.27 18.30
N HIS A 99 -8.62 -3.05 17.94
CA HIS A 99 -9.88 -2.45 18.39
C HIS A 99 -11.11 -3.24 17.90
N ALA A 100 -11.04 -3.79 16.68
CA ALA A 100 -12.08 -4.65 16.13
C ALA A 100 -12.04 -6.09 16.69
N LYS A 101 -11.11 -6.41 17.60
CA LYS A 101 -10.87 -7.76 18.14
C LYS A 101 -10.56 -8.80 17.06
N ILE A 102 -9.89 -8.37 15.99
CA ILE A 102 -9.38 -9.23 14.92
C ILE A 102 -7.90 -9.47 15.19
N ASN A 103 -7.45 -10.72 15.05
CA ASN A 103 -6.05 -11.07 15.29
C ASN A 103 -5.12 -10.36 14.29
N PRO A 104 -4.23 -9.44 14.74
CA PRO A 104 -3.35 -8.70 13.85
C PRO A 104 -2.25 -9.57 13.21
N GLN A 105 -2.06 -10.80 13.69
CA GLN A 105 -1.14 -11.77 13.07
C GLN A 105 -1.54 -12.06 11.61
N GLY A 106 -2.84 -11.94 11.27
CA GLY A 106 -3.32 -12.05 9.90
C GLY A 106 -2.69 -10.99 8.96
N MET A 107 -2.53 -9.76 9.45
CA MET A 107 -1.86 -8.70 8.68
C MET A 107 -0.40 -9.03 8.40
N LEU A 108 0.33 -9.54 9.40
CA LEU A 108 1.72 -9.97 9.20
C LEU A 108 1.81 -11.12 8.21
N SER A 109 0.97 -12.14 8.37
CA SER A 109 0.94 -13.33 7.51
C SER A 109 0.70 -12.98 6.05
N ILE A 110 -0.30 -12.17 5.73
CA ILE A 110 -0.58 -11.79 4.35
C ILE A 110 0.53 -10.94 3.74
N PHE A 111 1.16 -10.05 4.52
CA PHE A 111 2.28 -9.25 4.02
C PHE A 111 3.53 -10.08 3.75
N GLU A 112 3.79 -11.12 4.54
CA GLU A 112 4.83 -12.11 4.24
C GLU A 112 4.56 -12.88 2.95
N LYS A 113 3.30 -13.28 2.72
CA LYS A 113 2.89 -13.95 1.48
C LYS A 113 3.06 -13.03 0.26
N LEU A 114 2.64 -11.77 0.38
CA LEU A 114 2.80 -10.77 -0.68
C LEU A 114 4.27 -10.55 -1.01
N MET A 115 5.15 -10.45 -0.01
CA MET A 115 6.59 -10.31 -0.22
C MET A 115 7.20 -11.54 -0.90
N LYS A 116 6.80 -12.75 -0.49
CA LYS A 116 7.25 -13.99 -1.15
C LYS A 116 6.82 -14.06 -2.62
N GLU A 117 5.59 -13.63 -2.90
CA GLU A 117 5.08 -13.60 -4.28
C GLU A 117 5.79 -12.53 -5.13
N GLU A 118 6.15 -11.37 -4.55
CA GLU A 118 6.97 -10.35 -5.20
C GLU A 118 8.32 -10.93 -5.65
N LEU A 119 9.05 -11.55 -4.72
CA LEU A 119 10.33 -12.18 -5.01
C LEU A 119 10.22 -13.27 -6.09
N ARG A 120 9.16 -14.09 -6.03
CA ARG A 120 8.89 -15.11 -7.03
C ARG A 120 8.67 -14.52 -8.43
N LEU A 121 7.93 -13.40 -8.50
CA LEU A 121 7.66 -12.71 -9.76
C LEU A 121 8.90 -12.02 -10.33
N GLU A 122 9.77 -11.47 -9.49
CA GLU A 122 11.04 -10.90 -9.92
C GLU A 122 11.97 -11.96 -10.54
N VAL A 123 12.09 -13.12 -9.90
CA VAL A 123 12.87 -14.26 -10.44
C VAL A 123 12.27 -14.76 -11.76
N SER A 124 10.93 -14.81 -11.86
CA SER A 124 10.22 -15.28 -13.06
C SER A 124 10.29 -14.31 -14.26
N LYS A 125 10.56 -13.03 -14.06
CA LYS A 125 10.76 -12.05 -15.16
C LYS A 125 11.93 -12.42 -16.05
N ASN A 126 12.90 -13.17 -15.54
CA ASN A 126 14.02 -13.69 -16.30
C ASN A 126 13.68 -14.96 -17.12
N SER A 127 12.44 -15.46 -17.04
CA SER A 127 11.96 -16.67 -17.72
C SER A 127 10.66 -16.37 -18.47
N SER A 128 10.66 -16.53 -19.79
CA SER A 128 9.72 -15.96 -20.77
C SER A 128 8.27 -16.48 -20.78
N SER A 129 7.66 -17.02 -19.74
CA SER A 129 6.41 -17.76 -19.97
C SER A 129 5.20 -17.59 -19.03
N THR A 130 5.08 -16.54 -18.18
CA THR A 130 3.87 -16.44 -17.32
C THR A 130 3.30 -15.01 -17.23
N LYS A 131 2.65 -14.54 -18.31
CA LYS A 131 2.34 -13.09 -18.47
C LYS A 131 1.00 -12.58 -17.92
N LYS A 132 0.01 -13.40 -17.58
CA LYS A 132 -1.37 -12.88 -17.40
C LYS A 132 -1.83 -12.69 -15.94
N ASN A 133 -1.48 -13.57 -15.01
CA ASN A 133 -1.88 -13.46 -13.60
C ASN A 133 -0.92 -12.60 -12.76
N SER A 134 0.33 -12.52 -13.16
CA SER A 134 1.38 -11.74 -12.49
C SER A 134 1.12 -10.23 -12.46
N ARG A 135 0.42 -9.66 -13.46
CA ARG A 135 0.18 -8.22 -13.58
C ARG A 135 -0.68 -7.63 -12.46
N LYS A 136 -1.62 -8.38 -11.88
CA LYS A 136 -2.59 -7.86 -10.89
C LYS A 136 -2.00 -7.78 -9.48
N ILE A 137 -1.17 -8.75 -9.08
CA ILE A 137 -0.43 -8.70 -7.80
C ILE A 137 0.67 -7.64 -7.89
N PHE A 138 1.30 -7.52 -9.05
CA PHE A 138 2.32 -6.51 -9.32
C PHE A 138 1.83 -5.07 -9.15
N SER A 139 0.55 -4.81 -9.44
CA SER A 139 -0.05 -3.50 -9.24
C SER A 139 -0.12 -3.09 -7.77
N TYR A 140 -0.45 -4.03 -6.86
CA TYR A 140 -0.45 -3.75 -5.43
C TYR A 140 0.96 -3.44 -4.91
N LEU A 141 1.92 -4.29 -5.26
CA LEU A 141 3.30 -4.17 -4.80
C LEU A 141 4.01 -2.91 -5.35
N SER A 142 3.60 -2.43 -6.53
CA SER A 142 4.14 -1.19 -7.10
C SER A 142 3.69 0.07 -6.35
N THR A 143 2.51 0.05 -5.75
CA THR A 143 1.98 1.16 -4.94
C THR A 143 2.36 1.05 -3.47
N HIS A 144 2.56 -0.18 -2.97
CA HIS A 144 2.91 -0.51 -1.59
C HIS A 144 4.20 -1.33 -1.54
N PRO A 145 5.38 -0.69 -1.68
CA PRO A 145 6.63 -1.44 -1.69
C PRO A 145 6.81 -2.24 -0.39
N SER A 146 6.91 -3.56 -0.54
CA SER A 146 7.22 -4.43 0.57
C SER A 146 8.67 -4.18 1.01
N ALA A 147 8.88 -4.00 2.30
CA ALA A 147 10.21 -3.92 2.85
C ALA A 147 10.29 -4.86 4.06
N GLN A 148 11.30 -5.71 4.08
CA GLN A 148 11.55 -6.61 5.21
C GLN A 148 11.63 -5.85 6.55
N SER A 149 12.07 -4.59 6.51
CA SER A 149 12.05 -3.72 7.69
C SER A 149 10.63 -3.41 8.19
N ARG A 150 9.64 -3.29 7.30
CA ARG A 150 8.24 -3.08 7.69
C ARG A 150 7.69 -4.29 8.44
N LEU A 151 7.94 -5.50 7.92
CA LEU A 151 7.52 -6.75 8.58
C LEU A 151 8.11 -6.90 9.98
N LYS A 152 9.39 -6.57 10.16
CA LYS A 152 10.03 -6.60 11.48
C LYS A 152 9.41 -5.60 12.46
N ILE A 153 9.12 -4.39 12.00
CA ILE A 153 8.48 -3.36 12.84
C ILE A 153 7.08 -3.82 13.23
N LEU A 154 6.30 -4.32 12.29
CA LEU A 154 4.94 -4.80 12.51
C LEU A 154 4.93 -5.99 13.49
N ASP A 155 5.81 -6.97 13.33
CA ASP A 155 5.94 -8.12 14.23
C ASP A 155 6.26 -7.68 15.67
N ASN A 156 7.20 -6.75 15.84
CA ASN A 156 7.53 -6.20 17.16
C ASN A 156 6.31 -5.48 17.78
N GLN A 157 5.60 -4.68 17.01
CA GLN A 157 4.42 -3.97 17.47
C GLN A 157 3.28 -4.92 17.87
N ILE A 158 3.08 -6.00 17.10
CA ILE A 158 2.11 -7.05 17.44
C ILE A 158 2.48 -7.71 18.77
N LYS A 159 3.75 -8.08 18.96
CA LYS A 159 4.23 -8.70 20.20
C LYS A 159 4.09 -7.78 21.43
N GLU A 160 4.34 -6.50 21.28
CA GLU A 160 4.17 -5.51 22.34
C GLU A 160 2.70 -5.30 22.71
N ASN A 161 1.83 -5.21 21.69
CA ASN A 161 0.42 -4.93 21.90
C ASN A 161 -0.39 -6.19 22.27
N SER A 162 0.01 -7.40 21.84
CA SER A 162 -0.65 -8.64 22.25
C SER A 162 -0.61 -8.87 23.77
N LYS A 163 0.35 -8.28 24.48
CA LYS A 163 0.41 -8.28 25.93
C LYS A 163 -0.61 -7.35 26.58
N LYS A 164 -1.08 -6.32 25.87
CA LYS A 164 -2.06 -5.32 26.35
C LYS A 164 -3.49 -5.68 25.97
N PHE A 165 -3.65 -6.23 24.80
CA PHE A 165 -4.92 -6.67 24.26
C PHE A 165 -4.91 -8.20 24.26
N TRP A 166 -5.39 -8.81 25.35
CA TRP A 166 -5.51 -10.25 25.40
C TRP A 166 -6.44 -10.72 24.29
N ILE A 167 -5.88 -11.36 23.27
CA ILE A 167 -6.60 -12.05 22.22
C ILE A 167 -6.48 -13.54 22.55
N PRO A 168 -7.61 -14.23 22.82
CA PRO A 168 -7.57 -15.65 23.14
C PRO A 168 -7.00 -16.47 21.99
#